data_38ae0434f6d90357ce7a69cfe6bc7dd3
#
_entry.id   38ae0434f6d90357ce7a69cfe6bc7dd3
#
_cell.length_a   1.000
_cell.length_b   1.000
_cell.length_c   1.000
_cell.angle_alpha   90.00
_cell.angle_beta   90.00
_cell.angle_gamma   90.00
#
_symmetry.space_group_name_H-M   'P 1'
#
loop_
_entity.id
_entity.type
_entity.pdbx_description
1 polymer ?
#
loop_
_entity_poly.entity_id
_entity_poly.type
_entity_poly.pdbx_seq_one_letter_code
_entity_poly.pdbx_strand_id
1 'polypeptide(L)'
;MFQGVLQKMLTEWADPIRYYLPMQGDYVLMNNLLGKAISIDLKGFQCLNCGQNKPIFRQGYCKECFFEVPQTADWIMHPELSKAHLNIEERDLTYEQQVQLQPHYVYLANSSEVKVGVTRKTQAPTRWIDQGAHEALVLAEVPNRYLAGVAEVALKEHLADKTNWRKMLTNQITPVDLLAVKAQVRPWVPEEVQPYITEDIAPLQIHFPVQQYPTKVQSLQLLRTPTYTGTLVGIKGQYLIFEDDTVFNVRANEGLVIDLSIC
;
A
#
# COMPACT_ATOMS: atom_id res chain seq x y z
N MET A 1 -4.58 -25.28 -9.14
CA MET A 1 -4.91 -24.11 -9.97
C MET A 1 -5.95 -23.30 -9.23
N PHE A 2 -5.75 -22.00 -9.09
CA PHE A 2 -6.67 -21.05 -8.44
C PHE A 2 -7.03 -19.97 -9.46
N GLN A 3 -8.31 -19.64 -9.60
CA GLN A 3 -8.79 -18.58 -10.46
C GLN A 3 -9.38 -17.45 -9.61
N GLY A 4 -9.21 -16.21 -10.03
CA GLY A 4 -9.81 -15.07 -9.33
C GLY A 4 -9.54 -13.72 -9.98
N VAL A 5 -10.26 -12.73 -9.46
CA VAL A 5 -10.03 -11.32 -9.78
C VAL A 5 -8.96 -10.80 -8.83
N LEU A 6 -7.88 -10.29 -9.37
CA LEU A 6 -6.82 -9.70 -8.54
C LEU A 6 -7.36 -8.53 -7.70
N GLN A 7 -7.09 -8.64 -6.43
CA GLN A 7 -7.23 -7.59 -5.43
C GLN A 7 -5.93 -7.50 -4.64
N LYS A 8 -5.72 -6.42 -3.92
CA LYS A 8 -4.53 -6.32 -3.07
C LYS A 8 -4.45 -7.53 -2.12
N MET A 9 -3.26 -8.03 -1.89
CA MET A 9 -3.06 -9.09 -0.91
C MET A 9 -3.45 -8.61 0.49
N LEU A 10 -4.16 -9.45 1.22
CA LEU A 10 -4.38 -9.25 2.65
C LEU A 10 -3.10 -9.63 3.41
N THR A 11 -2.89 -8.96 4.54
CA THR A 11 -1.69 -9.20 5.36
C THR A 11 -2.08 -9.50 6.79
N GLU A 12 -1.36 -10.44 7.40
CA GLU A 12 -1.44 -10.76 8.81
C GLU A 12 -0.10 -10.37 9.45
N TRP A 13 -0.19 -9.68 10.59
CA TRP A 13 0.98 -9.36 11.39
C TRP A 13 1.62 -10.63 11.95
N ALA A 14 2.80 -10.95 11.48
CA ALA A 14 3.62 -12.09 11.88
C ALA A 14 5.10 -11.76 11.62
N ASP A 15 6.01 -12.58 12.05
CA ASP A 15 7.43 -12.46 11.76
C ASP A 15 7.94 -13.75 11.08
N PRO A 16 8.18 -13.70 9.75
CA PRO A 16 7.88 -12.61 8.82
C PRO A 16 6.38 -12.44 8.53
N ILE A 17 6.01 -11.27 7.94
CA ILE A 17 4.62 -10.97 7.53
C ILE A 17 4.03 -12.09 6.69
N ARG A 18 2.76 -12.43 6.93
CA ARG A 18 1.99 -13.36 6.11
C ARG A 18 1.14 -12.64 5.10
N TYR A 19 1.10 -13.18 3.87
CA TYR A 19 0.36 -12.63 2.74
C TYR A 19 -0.66 -13.62 2.21
N TYR A 20 -1.88 -13.15 2.05
CA TYR A 20 -3.00 -13.93 1.51
C TYR A 20 -3.49 -13.27 0.22
N LEU A 21 -3.43 -14.00 -0.89
CA LEU A 21 -4.00 -13.55 -2.15
C LEU A 21 -5.46 -14.02 -2.22
N PRO A 22 -6.45 -13.08 -2.26
CA PRO A 22 -7.84 -13.44 -2.46
C PRO A 22 -8.04 -14.05 -3.84
N MET A 23 -8.67 -15.20 -3.90
CA MET A 23 -9.05 -15.89 -5.13
C MET A 23 -10.52 -16.28 -5.04
N GLN A 24 -11.12 -16.80 -6.11
CA GLN A 24 -12.54 -17.15 -6.12
C GLN A 24 -12.84 -18.22 -5.07
N GLY A 25 -13.57 -17.82 -4.02
CA GLY A 25 -14.04 -18.69 -2.95
C GLY A 25 -12.99 -19.08 -1.90
N ASP A 26 -11.74 -18.59 -1.98
CA ASP A 26 -10.68 -18.98 -1.05
C ASP A 26 -9.54 -17.93 -0.98
N TYR A 27 -8.55 -18.18 -0.12
CA TYR A 27 -7.34 -17.40 0.03
C TYR A 27 -6.10 -18.26 -0.15
N VAL A 28 -5.17 -17.83 -0.98
CA VAL A 28 -3.89 -18.49 -1.13
C VAL A 28 -2.88 -17.86 -0.18
N LEU A 29 -2.38 -18.63 0.81
CA LEU A 29 -1.25 -18.20 1.65
C LEU A 29 0.03 -18.19 0.81
N MET A 30 0.41 -17.02 0.33
CA MET A 30 1.52 -16.86 -0.62
C MET A 30 2.88 -17.23 -0.03
N ASN A 31 3.05 -17.11 1.29
CA ASN A 31 4.27 -17.56 1.98
C ASN A 31 4.56 -19.06 1.73
N ASN A 32 3.54 -19.90 1.56
CA ASN A 32 3.70 -21.32 1.27
C ASN A 32 4.17 -21.62 -0.16
N LEU A 33 4.20 -20.61 -1.02
CA LEU A 33 4.65 -20.70 -2.41
C LEU A 33 6.11 -20.24 -2.59
N LEU A 34 6.76 -19.73 -1.55
CA LEU A 34 8.17 -19.38 -1.60
C LEU A 34 9.03 -20.60 -1.96
N GLY A 35 9.95 -20.42 -2.90
CA GLY A 35 10.79 -21.46 -3.47
C GLY A 35 10.09 -22.35 -4.50
N LYS A 36 8.81 -22.11 -4.82
CA LYS A 36 8.08 -22.88 -5.83
C LYS A 36 7.95 -22.10 -7.13
N ALA A 37 7.97 -22.83 -8.24
CA ALA A 37 7.59 -22.30 -9.53
C ALA A 37 6.07 -22.09 -9.57
N ILE A 38 5.63 -20.89 -9.93
CA ILE A 38 4.22 -20.56 -10.12
C ILE A 38 4.00 -19.96 -11.50
N SER A 39 2.83 -20.23 -12.09
CA SER A 39 2.39 -19.61 -13.35
C SER A 39 1.23 -18.66 -13.06
N ILE A 40 1.28 -17.49 -13.69
CA ILE A 40 0.23 -16.46 -13.67
C ILE A 40 -0.24 -16.25 -15.10
N ASP A 41 -1.52 -16.56 -15.36
CA ASP A 41 -2.13 -16.46 -16.69
C ASP A 41 -3.28 -15.48 -16.69
N LEU A 42 -3.21 -14.43 -17.51
CA LEU A 42 -4.27 -13.45 -17.70
C LEU A 42 -5.46 -14.08 -18.45
N LYS A 43 -6.67 -13.98 -17.88
CA LYS A 43 -7.91 -14.50 -18.44
C LYS A 43 -8.89 -13.40 -18.86
N GLY A 44 -8.77 -12.19 -18.32
CA GLY A 44 -9.67 -11.10 -18.65
C GLY A 44 -9.67 -9.98 -17.64
N PHE A 45 -10.79 -9.30 -17.55
CA PHE A 45 -10.99 -8.15 -16.67
C PHE A 45 -12.30 -8.30 -15.90
N GLN A 46 -12.34 -7.77 -14.69
CA GLN A 46 -13.58 -7.61 -13.94
C GLN A 46 -13.47 -6.37 -13.05
N CYS A 47 -14.33 -5.38 -13.31
CA CYS A 47 -14.37 -4.17 -12.50
C CYS A 47 -14.76 -4.52 -11.04
N LEU A 48 -13.98 -4.06 -10.07
CA LEU A 48 -14.20 -4.35 -8.65
C LEU A 48 -15.48 -3.71 -8.07
N ASN A 49 -16.09 -2.73 -8.75
CA ASN A 49 -17.35 -2.12 -8.33
C ASN A 49 -18.56 -2.76 -9.04
N CYS A 50 -18.64 -2.66 -10.38
CA CYS A 50 -19.82 -3.12 -11.09
C CYS A 50 -19.78 -4.61 -11.48
N GLY A 51 -18.67 -5.32 -11.24
CA GLY A 51 -18.50 -6.73 -11.56
C GLY A 51 -18.44 -7.08 -13.06
N GLN A 52 -18.58 -6.09 -13.95
CA GLN A 52 -18.63 -6.31 -15.39
C GLN A 52 -17.25 -6.56 -15.99
N ASN A 53 -17.21 -7.36 -17.04
CA ASN A 53 -16.00 -7.57 -17.85
C ASN A 53 -15.75 -6.33 -18.72
N LYS A 54 -15.10 -5.33 -18.14
CA LYS A 54 -14.70 -4.08 -18.79
C LYS A 54 -13.21 -3.84 -18.58
N PRO A 55 -12.52 -3.17 -19.52
CA PRO A 55 -11.13 -2.75 -19.31
C PRO A 55 -10.99 -1.95 -18.02
N ILE A 56 -9.97 -2.28 -17.25
CA ILE A 56 -9.66 -1.58 -16.00
C ILE A 56 -8.97 -0.27 -16.34
N PHE A 57 -9.52 0.83 -15.81
CA PHE A 57 -8.95 2.15 -15.99
C PHE A 57 -7.88 2.44 -14.93
N ARG A 58 -8.24 2.34 -13.65
CA ARG A 58 -7.33 2.51 -12.50
C ARG A 58 -7.88 1.82 -11.25
N GLN A 59 -7.01 1.38 -10.34
CA GLN A 59 -7.35 0.88 -9.00
C GLN A 59 -8.41 -0.24 -9.02
N GLY A 60 -8.40 -1.09 -10.03
CA GLY A 60 -9.39 -2.17 -10.16
C GLY A 60 -10.75 -1.76 -10.72
N TYR A 61 -10.95 -0.50 -11.10
CA TYR A 61 -12.22 0.02 -11.59
C TYR A 61 -12.23 0.29 -13.10
N CYS A 62 -13.35 0.04 -13.78
CA CYS A 62 -13.60 0.57 -15.12
C CYS A 62 -13.73 2.10 -15.08
N LYS A 63 -13.68 2.75 -16.25
CA LYS A 63 -13.65 4.21 -16.32
C LYS A 63 -14.85 4.88 -15.66
N GLU A 64 -16.05 4.38 -15.89
CA GLU A 64 -17.28 4.92 -15.30
C GLU A 64 -17.21 4.82 -13.77
N CYS A 65 -17.01 3.61 -13.24
CA CYS A 65 -16.96 3.39 -11.81
C CYS A 65 -15.84 4.20 -11.13
N PHE A 66 -14.69 4.37 -11.78
CA PHE A 66 -13.57 5.14 -11.20
C PHE A 66 -13.96 6.59 -10.90
N PHE A 67 -14.80 7.21 -11.73
CA PHE A 67 -15.26 8.59 -11.51
C PHE A 67 -16.50 8.70 -10.60
N GLU A 68 -17.16 7.59 -10.29
CA GLU A 68 -18.37 7.57 -9.47
C GLU A 68 -18.10 7.16 -8.02
N VAL A 69 -17.25 6.13 -7.81
CA VAL A 69 -17.08 5.57 -6.45
C VAL A 69 -16.31 6.52 -5.51
N PRO A 70 -16.71 6.63 -4.23
CA PRO A 70 -16.03 7.53 -3.29
C PRO A 70 -14.61 7.08 -2.93
N GLN A 71 -14.26 5.79 -3.15
CA GLN A 71 -12.93 5.23 -2.91
C GLN A 71 -11.84 5.78 -3.84
N THR A 72 -12.21 6.50 -4.88
CA THR A 72 -11.30 7.12 -5.86
C THR A 72 -11.44 8.63 -5.94
N ALA A 73 -12.12 9.24 -4.97
CA ALA A 73 -12.24 10.69 -4.83
C ALA A 73 -10.86 11.34 -4.57
N ASP A 74 -10.70 12.61 -4.91
CA ASP A 74 -9.40 13.29 -4.86
C ASP A 74 -8.80 13.34 -3.46
N TRP A 75 -9.63 13.48 -2.43
CA TRP A 75 -9.18 13.47 -1.04
C TRP A 75 -8.54 12.13 -0.60
N ILE A 76 -8.71 11.04 -1.35
CA ILE A 76 -8.01 9.76 -1.08
C ILE A 76 -6.50 9.91 -1.25
N MET A 77 -6.08 10.63 -2.29
CA MET A 77 -4.66 10.88 -2.58
C MET A 77 -4.16 12.19 -1.99
N HIS A 78 -5.07 13.12 -1.70
CA HIS A 78 -4.85 14.46 -1.19
C HIS A 78 -5.64 14.66 0.12
N PRO A 79 -5.13 14.13 1.27
CA PRO A 79 -5.88 14.15 2.53
C PRO A 79 -6.28 15.54 2.98
N GLU A 80 -5.50 16.57 2.63
CA GLU A 80 -5.78 17.99 2.90
C GLU A 80 -7.04 18.51 2.20
N LEU A 81 -7.53 17.82 1.17
CA LEU A 81 -8.79 18.14 0.50
C LEU A 81 -10.02 17.57 1.19
N SER A 82 -9.84 16.85 2.31
CA SER A 82 -10.96 16.26 3.07
C SER A 82 -11.89 17.32 3.64
N LYS A 83 -13.19 17.22 3.37
CA LYS A 83 -14.21 18.24 3.73
C LYS A 83 -15.37 17.68 4.55
N ALA A 84 -15.38 16.39 4.90
CA ALA A 84 -16.48 15.79 5.65
C ALA A 84 -16.69 16.44 7.03
N HIS A 85 -15.64 17.01 7.64
CA HIS A 85 -15.73 17.78 8.89
C HIS A 85 -16.51 19.10 8.76
N LEU A 86 -16.70 19.57 7.52
CA LEU A 86 -17.52 20.73 7.18
C LEU A 86 -18.91 20.33 6.67
N ASN A 87 -19.26 19.02 6.67
CA ASN A 87 -20.47 18.46 6.06
C ASN A 87 -20.60 18.76 4.55
N ILE A 88 -19.46 18.85 3.85
CA ILE A 88 -19.43 19.08 2.41
C ILE A 88 -19.16 17.73 1.72
N GLU A 89 -20.14 17.32 0.89
CA GLU A 89 -20.05 16.10 0.07
C GLU A 89 -19.20 16.33 -1.16
N GLU A 90 -18.36 15.34 -1.52
CA GLU A 90 -17.71 15.25 -2.82
C GLU A 90 -18.38 14.20 -3.70
N ARG A 91 -18.64 13.00 -3.17
CA ARG A 91 -19.31 11.90 -3.89
C ARG A 91 -20.34 11.14 -3.06
N ASP A 92 -20.07 10.92 -1.76
CA ASP A 92 -20.91 10.20 -0.81
C ASP A 92 -20.55 10.67 0.60
N LEU A 93 -21.34 11.58 1.13
CA LEU A 93 -21.08 12.20 2.45
C LEU A 93 -21.06 11.16 3.58
N THR A 94 -21.91 10.14 3.53
CA THR A 94 -21.95 9.09 4.55
C THR A 94 -20.65 8.30 4.59
N TYR A 95 -20.18 7.85 3.43
CA TYR A 95 -18.89 7.17 3.30
C TYR A 95 -17.73 8.09 3.70
N GLU A 96 -17.74 9.34 3.25
CA GLU A 96 -16.71 10.33 3.54
C GLU A 96 -16.60 10.61 5.03
N GLN A 97 -17.73 10.82 5.72
CA GLN A 97 -17.77 10.99 7.18
C GLN A 97 -17.21 9.76 7.89
N GLN A 98 -17.63 8.56 7.50
CA GLN A 98 -17.14 7.31 8.08
C GLN A 98 -15.63 7.16 7.92
N VAL A 99 -15.07 7.55 6.79
CA VAL A 99 -13.63 7.38 6.50
C VAL A 99 -12.79 8.53 7.04
N GLN A 100 -13.27 9.78 6.92
CA GLN A 100 -12.49 10.97 7.25
C GLN A 100 -12.58 11.38 8.72
N LEU A 101 -13.75 11.15 9.40
CA LEU A 101 -14.00 11.60 10.77
C LEU A 101 -13.67 10.51 11.81
N GLN A 102 -12.54 9.87 11.65
CA GLN A 102 -12.00 8.91 12.61
C GLN A 102 -10.52 9.19 12.85
N PRO A 103 -9.90 8.63 13.91
CA PRO A 103 -8.49 8.85 14.19
C PRO A 103 -7.58 8.44 13.03
N HIS A 104 -6.65 9.34 12.70
CA HIS A 104 -5.62 9.13 11.68
C HIS A 104 -4.23 9.26 12.29
N TYR A 105 -3.30 8.49 11.76
CA TYR A 105 -1.88 8.63 12.05
C TYR A 105 -1.20 9.46 10.95
N VAL A 106 -0.41 10.43 11.38
CA VAL A 106 0.72 10.96 10.63
C VAL A 106 1.94 10.15 11.07
N TYR A 107 2.67 9.54 10.14
CA TYR A 107 3.75 8.62 10.46
C TYR A 107 5.00 8.87 9.62
N LEU A 108 6.13 8.47 10.16
CA LEU A 108 7.39 8.33 9.46
C LEU A 108 7.59 6.87 9.10
N ALA A 109 8.00 6.57 7.88
CA ALA A 109 8.28 5.21 7.45
C ALA A 109 9.53 5.17 6.57
N ASN A 110 10.37 4.18 6.78
CA ASN A 110 11.55 3.94 5.98
C ASN A 110 11.36 2.68 5.12
N SER A 111 11.20 2.86 3.82
CA SER A 111 11.14 1.76 2.84
C SER A 111 12.38 1.71 1.94
N SER A 112 13.09 2.79 1.82
CA SER A 112 14.40 3.01 1.19
C SER A 112 15.03 4.30 1.71
N GLU A 113 14.19 5.33 1.85
CA GLU A 113 14.46 6.61 2.47
C GLU A 113 13.26 6.94 3.36
N VAL A 114 13.46 7.81 4.36
CA VAL A 114 12.38 8.21 5.25
C VAL A 114 11.38 9.08 4.52
N LYS A 115 10.12 8.79 4.70
CA LYS A 115 9.01 9.58 4.19
C LYS A 115 7.96 9.82 5.27
N VAL A 116 7.21 10.88 5.11
CA VAL A 116 5.95 11.11 5.83
C VAL A 116 4.79 10.46 5.08
N GLY A 117 3.77 10.05 5.80
CA GLY A 117 2.52 9.57 5.23
C GLY A 117 1.40 9.60 6.23
N VAL A 118 0.18 9.43 5.74
CA VAL A 118 -1.02 9.39 6.58
C VAL A 118 -1.80 8.08 6.37
N THR A 119 -2.45 7.64 7.44
CA THR A 119 -3.34 6.47 7.39
C THR A 119 -4.39 6.56 8.49
N ARG A 120 -5.53 5.91 8.28
CA ARG A 120 -6.46 5.66 9.39
C ARG A 120 -5.77 4.83 10.46
N LYS A 121 -6.00 5.12 11.73
CA LYS A 121 -5.47 4.34 12.85
C LYS A 121 -5.77 2.83 12.69
N THR A 122 -6.98 2.51 12.24
CA THR A 122 -7.43 1.12 12.01
C THR A 122 -6.71 0.39 10.87
N GLN A 123 -5.97 1.12 10.01
CA GLN A 123 -5.19 0.55 8.93
C GLN A 123 -3.69 0.42 9.22
N ALA A 124 -3.24 0.83 10.38
CA ALA A 124 -1.89 0.52 10.83
C ALA A 124 -1.89 -0.89 11.48
N PRO A 125 -0.87 -1.73 11.27
CA PRO A 125 0.34 -1.50 10.46
C PRO A 125 0.19 -1.87 8.96
N THR A 126 -0.99 -2.35 8.51
CA THR A 126 -1.22 -2.81 7.13
C THR A 126 -0.73 -1.81 6.08
N ARG A 127 -0.94 -0.50 6.32
CA ARG A 127 -0.48 0.54 5.39
C ARG A 127 1.04 0.58 5.25
N TRP A 128 1.78 0.36 6.33
CA TRP A 128 3.24 0.32 6.33
C TRP A 128 3.76 -0.93 5.61
N ILE A 129 3.09 -2.07 5.85
CA ILE A 129 3.38 -3.33 5.15
C ILE A 129 3.14 -3.16 3.64
N ASP A 130 1.99 -2.60 3.23
CA ASP A 130 1.64 -2.36 1.81
C ASP A 130 2.67 -1.49 1.09
N GLN A 131 3.35 -0.61 1.81
CA GLN A 131 4.39 0.27 1.26
C GLN A 131 5.80 -0.34 1.29
N GLY A 132 5.95 -1.54 1.84
CA GLY A 132 7.24 -2.21 1.97
C GLY A 132 8.19 -1.52 2.95
N ALA A 133 7.66 -0.78 3.94
CA ALA A 133 8.47 -0.15 4.97
C ALA A 133 9.05 -1.22 5.89
N HIS A 134 10.37 -1.18 6.14
CA HIS A 134 11.00 -2.08 7.10
C HIS A 134 10.91 -1.57 8.54
N GLU A 135 10.66 -0.27 8.70
CA GLU A 135 10.37 0.34 10.00
C GLU A 135 9.40 1.52 9.84
N ALA A 136 8.59 1.76 10.86
CA ALA A 136 7.65 2.88 10.91
C ALA A 136 7.47 3.41 12.33
N LEU A 137 7.19 4.71 12.44
CA LEU A 137 7.00 5.42 13.70
C LEU A 137 5.82 6.37 13.57
N VAL A 138 4.89 6.36 14.53
CA VAL A 138 3.82 7.35 14.60
C VAL A 138 4.37 8.69 15.09
N LEU A 139 4.14 9.73 14.29
CA LEU A 139 4.49 11.11 14.65
C LEU A 139 3.36 11.78 15.42
N ALA A 140 2.12 11.66 14.93
CA ALA A 140 0.94 12.25 15.55
C ALA A 140 -0.29 11.37 15.33
N GLU A 141 -1.23 11.40 16.31
CA GLU A 141 -2.57 10.80 16.21
C GLU A 141 -3.60 11.93 16.22
N VAL A 142 -4.18 12.22 15.06
CA VAL A 142 -5.13 13.33 14.87
C VAL A 142 -6.56 12.82 14.73
N PRO A 143 -7.59 13.63 15.10
CA PRO A 143 -8.98 13.18 15.15
C PRO A 143 -9.61 12.95 13.77
N ASN A 144 -9.05 13.49 12.71
CA ASN A 144 -9.64 13.39 11.37
C ASN A 144 -8.59 13.44 10.27
N ARG A 145 -9.03 13.09 9.05
CA ARG A 145 -8.18 13.01 7.87
C ARG A 145 -7.64 14.38 7.43
N TYR A 146 -8.42 15.46 7.58
CA TYR A 146 -8.00 16.80 7.19
C TYR A 146 -6.73 17.23 7.94
N LEU A 147 -6.71 17.15 9.27
CA LEU A 147 -5.54 17.48 10.08
C LEU A 147 -4.34 16.60 9.75
N ALA A 148 -4.57 15.32 9.44
CA ALA A 148 -3.49 14.46 8.98
C ALA A 148 -2.90 14.96 7.65
N GLY A 149 -3.76 15.40 6.72
CA GLY A 149 -3.34 15.95 5.42
C GLY A 149 -2.56 17.25 5.55
N VAL A 150 -3.03 18.16 6.40
CA VAL A 150 -2.34 19.43 6.69
C VAL A 150 -0.90 19.17 7.20
N ALA A 151 -0.75 18.23 8.14
CA ALA A 151 0.57 17.84 8.62
C ALA A 151 1.43 17.20 7.52
N GLU A 152 0.84 16.31 6.70
CA GLU A 152 1.56 15.65 5.62
C GLU A 152 2.10 16.65 4.59
N VAL A 153 1.27 17.63 4.18
CA VAL A 153 1.67 18.69 3.23
C VAL A 153 2.84 19.50 3.77
N ALA A 154 2.76 19.97 5.03
CA ALA A 154 3.83 20.75 5.64
C ALA A 154 5.14 19.95 5.73
N LEU A 155 5.07 18.68 6.10
CA LEU A 155 6.26 17.84 6.28
C LEU A 155 6.86 17.34 4.96
N LYS A 156 6.10 17.26 3.87
CA LYS A 156 6.60 16.91 2.53
C LYS A 156 7.59 17.94 1.95
N GLU A 157 7.59 19.16 2.45
CA GLU A 157 8.59 20.16 2.07
C GLU A 157 9.99 19.80 2.58
N HIS A 158 10.09 18.95 3.61
CA HIS A 158 11.32 18.60 4.31
C HIS A 158 11.68 17.12 4.20
N LEU A 159 10.72 16.26 3.88
CA LEU A 159 10.88 14.81 3.76
C LEU A 159 10.37 14.32 2.40
N ALA A 160 10.84 13.13 1.99
CA ALA A 160 10.30 12.49 0.79
C ALA A 160 8.80 12.16 0.97
N ASP A 161 8.03 12.30 -0.09
CA ASP A 161 6.60 11.92 -0.14
C ASP A 161 6.38 10.57 -0.83
N LYS A 162 7.34 10.09 -1.61
CA LYS A 162 7.22 8.90 -2.45
C LYS A 162 8.27 7.86 -2.15
N THR A 163 7.82 6.60 -2.11
CA THR A 163 8.73 5.45 -2.06
C THR A 163 9.38 5.25 -3.42
N ASN A 164 10.70 5.18 -3.46
CA ASN A 164 11.40 4.62 -4.61
C ASN A 164 11.23 3.09 -4.57
N TRP A 165 10.22 2.59 -5.27
CA TRP A 165 9.85 1.18 -5.22
C TRP A 165 10.96 0.24 -5.74
N ARG A 166 11.84 0.72 -6.64
CA ARG A 166 13.00 -0.07 -7.10
C ARG A 166 14.02 -0.24 -5.98
N LYS A 167 14.40 0.87 -5.31
CA LYS A 167 15.29 0.80 -4.14
C LYS A 167 14.67 -0.06 -3.02
N MET A 168 13.37 0.10 -2.76
CA MET A 168 12.65 -0.70 -1.76
C MET A 168 12.70 -2.19 -2.08
N LEU A 169 12.48 -2.59 -3.35
CA LEU A 169 12.52 -4.00 -3.76
C LEU A 169 13.93 -4.58 -3.84
N THR A 170 14.95 -3.78 -4.16
CA THR A 170 16.37 -4.21 -4.12
C THR A 170 16.97 -4.10 -2.70
N ASN A 171 16.13 -3.81 -1.70
CA ASN A 171 16.52 -3.65 -0.29
C ASN A 171 17.64 -2.62 -0.06
N GLN A 172 17.70 -1.59 -0.91
CA GLN A 172 18.59 -0.45 -0.74
C GLN A 172 17.97 0.52 0.27
N ILE A 173 18.29 0.29 1.55
CA ILE A 173 17.73 1.03 2.66
C ILE A 173 18.81 1.95 3.22
N THR A 174 18.49 3.23 3.35
CA THR A 174 19.35 4.17 4.07
C THR A 174 19.10 4.00 5.58
N PRO A 175 20.07 3.56 6.36
CA PRO A 175 19.93 3.47 7.81
C PRO A 175 19.68 4.85 8.41
N VAL A 176 18.68 4.95 9.29
CA VAL A 176 18.33 6.21 9.94
C VAL A 176 17.68 5.92 11.30
N ASP A 177 17.87 6.82 12.25
CA ASP A 177 17.13 6.80 13.51
C ASP A 177 15.82 7.59 13.35
N LEU A 178 14.69 6.89 13.30
CA LEU A 178 13.37 7.52 13.15
C LEU A 178 12.99 8.40 14.35
N LEU A 179 13.51 8.16 15.54
CA LEU A 179 13.29 9.04 16.70
C LEU A 179 14.04 10.36 16.51
N ALA A 180 15.28 10.31 16.02
CA ALA A 180 16.03 11.52 15.69
C ALA A 180 15.34 12.32 14.57
N VAL A 181 14.81 11.65 13.54
CA VAL A 181 14.03 12.30 12.49
C VAL A 181 12.74 12.92 13.06
N LYS A 182 12.03 12.22 13.94
CA LYS A 182 10.83 12.74 14.61
C LYS A 182 11.15 14.04 15.37
N ALA A 183 12.24 14.05 16.14
CA ALA A 183 12.68 15.25 16.86
C ALA A 183 13.02 16.39 15.90
N GLN A 184 13.69 16.10 14.77
CA GLN A 184 14.05 17.06 13.74
C GLN A 184 12.84 17.70 13.05
N VAL A 185 11.81 16.90 12.73
CA VAL A 185 10.63 17.39 11.98
C VAL A 185 9.58 18.04 12.89
N ARG A 186 9.63 17.82 14.19
CA ARG A 186 8.67 18.35 15.17
C ARG A 186 8.43 19.86 15.05
N PRO A 187 9.44 20.73 14.87
CA PRO A 187 9.23 22.17 14.70
C PRO A 187 8.45 22.56 13.44
N TRP A 188 8.40 21.67 12.43
CA TRP A 188 7.69 21.90 11.16
C TRP A 188 6.25 21.40 11.15
N VAL A 189 5.84 20.70 12.23
CA VAL A 189 4.45 20.26 12.39
C VAL A 189 3.57 21.49 12.61
N PRO A 190 2.47 21.67 11.86
CA PRO A 190 1.56 22.81 12.00
C PRO A 190 1.01 22.97 13.44
N GLU A 191 0.80 24.22 13.87
CA GLU A 191 0.36 24.54 15.24
C GLU A 191 -0.91 23.78 15.65
N GLU A 192 -1.87 23.65 14.74
CA GLU A 192 -3.13 22.92 14.96
C GLU A 192 -2.94 21.40 15.15
N VAL A 193 -1.79 20.83 14.76
CA VAL A 193 -1.45 19.41 14.89
C VAL A 193 -0.51 19.16 16.10
N GLN A 194 0.22 20.17 16.56
CA GLN A 194 1.16 20.05 17.69
C GLN A 194 0.57 19.33 18.94
N PRO A 195 -0.70 19.59 19.35
CA PRO A 195 -1.29 18.93 20.52
C PRO A 195 -1.46 17.41 20.36
N TYR A 196 -1.37 16.90 19.13
CA TYR A 196 -1.60 15.50 18.79
C TYR A 196 -0.31 14.70 18.54
N ILE A 197 0.85 15.33 18.72
CA ILE A 197 2.13 14.62 18.60
C ILE A 197 2.20 13.55 19.68
N THR A 198 2.51 12.32 19.26
CA THR A 198 2.60 11.18 20.17
C THR A 198 3.90 11.21 20.96
N GLU A 199 3.91 10.52 22.11
CA GLU A 199 5.13 10.23 22.85
C GLU A 199 6.13 9.43 22.02
N ASP A 200 7.39 9.43 22.44
CA ASP A 200 8.45 8.70 21.77
C ASP A 200 8.36 7.21 22.14
N ILE A 201 7.92 6.41 21.18
CA ILE A 201 7.82 4.96 21.24
C ILE A 201 8.82 4.40 20.22
N ALA A 202 9.43 3.25 20.53
CA ALA A 202 10.33 2.60 19.59
C ALA A 202 9.67 2.35 18.23
N PRO A 203 10.38 2.58 17.10
CA PRO A 203 9.88 2.26 15.78
C PRO A 203 9.47 0.81 15.65
N LEU A 204 8.35 0.55 14.98
CA LEU A 204 7.89 -0.79 14.67
C LEU A 204 8.74 -1.36 13.53
N GLN A 205 9.42 -2.49 13.79
CA GLN A 205 10.18 -3.21 12.77
C GLN A 205 9.28 -4.18 12.00
N ILE A 206 9.44 -4.26 10.68
CA ILE A 206 8.62 -5.07 9.79
C ILE A 206 9.52 -5.97 8.96
N HIS A 207 9.37 -7.29 9.10
CA HIS A 207 10.13 -8.27 8.37
C HIS A 207 9.29 -8.92 7.26
N PHE A 208 9.81 -8.86 6.05
CA PHE A 208 9.15 -9.41 4.87
C PHE A 208 9.66 -10.81 4.54
N PRO A 209 8.81 -11.70 4.03
CA PRO A 209 9.20 -13.04 3.61
C PRO A 209 9.95 -12.98 2.26
N VAL A 210 11.22 -12.58 2.28
CA VAL A 210 12.10 -12.49 1.11
C VAL A 210 13.33 -13.35 1.31
N GLN A 211 13.48 -14.38 0.48
CA GLN A 211 14.65 -15.27 0.46
C GLN A 211 15.79 -14.68 -0.39
N GLN A 212 15.43 -13.98 -1.48
CA GLN A 212 16.36 -13.33 -2.38
C GLN A 212 15.79 -12.01 -2.88
N TYR A 213 16.58 -10.94 -2.75
CA TYR A 213 16.24 -9.63 -3.32
C TYR A 213 16.72 -9.52 -4.76
N PRO A 214 15.97 -8.89 -5.67
CA PRO A 214 16.39 -8.67 -7.04
C PRO A 214 17.57 -7.70 -7.11
N THR A 215 18.46 -7.93 -8.08
CA THR A 215 19.57 -7.02 -8.37
C THR A 215 19.19 -5.93 -9.35
N LYS A 216 18.36 -6.27 -10.36
CA LYS A 216 17.86 -5.37 -11.39
C LYS A 216 16.37 -5.63 -11.64
N VAL A 217 15.52 -4.87 -11.00
CA VAL A 217 14.06 -5.07 -11.05
C VAL A 217 13.50 -4.97 -12.46
N GLN A 218 12.81 -6.03 -12.89
CA GLN A 218 12.04 -6.12 -14.14
C GLN A 218 10.54 -6.23 -13.82
N SER A 219 9.76 -5.22 -14.21
CA SER A 219 8.32 -5.22 -13.90
C SER A 219 7.54 -6.06 -14.89
N LEU A 220 6.87 -7.11 -14.41
CA LEU A 220 5.93 -7.91 -15.20
C LEU A 220 4.67 -7.09 -15.51
N GLN A 221 4.30 -7.07 -16.78
CA GLN A 221 3.09 -6.43 -17.29
C GLN A 221 2.22 -7.49 -18.00
N LEU A 222 1.23 -8.04 -17.31
CA LEU A 222 0.39 -9.12 -17.84
C LEU A 222 -0.39 -8.73 -19.10
N LEU A 223 -0.66 -7.44 -19.32
CA LEU A 223 -1.27 -6.98 -20.56
C LEU A 223 -0.35 -7.12 -21.80
N ARG A 224 0.97 -7.21 -21.60
CA ARG A 224 1.97 -7.41 -22.66
C ARG A 224 2.45 -8.84 -22.73
N THR A 225 2.57 -9.47 -21.57
CA THR A 225 3.03 -10.85 -21.38
C THR A 225 1.93 -11.60 -20.63
N PRO A 226 0.88 -12.10 -21.32
CA PRO A 226 -0.31 -12.65 -20.67
C PRO A 226 -0.09 -13.89 -19.81
N THR A 227 1.03 -14.59 -20.06
CA THR A 227 1.44 -15.76 -19.30
C THR A 227 2.87 -15.55 -18.79
N TYR A 228 3.09 -15.81 -17.50
CA TYR A 228 4.41 -15.77 -16.89
C TYR A 228 4.58 -16.95 -15.92
N THR A 229 5.74 -17.60 -15.97
CA THR A 229 6.11 -18.66 -15.01
C THR A 229 7.48 -18.34 -14.42
N GLY A 230 7.59 -18.43 -13.10
CA GLY A 230 8.86 -18.18 -12.39
C GLY A 230 8.85 -18.71 -10.97
N THR A 231 10.02 -18.88 -10.37
CA THR A 231 10.17 -19.29 -8.97
C THR A 231 9.94 -18.07 -8.06
N LEU A 232 8.95 -18.16 -7.18
CA LEU A 232 8.67 -17.11 -6.20
C LEU A 232 9.73 -17.16 -5.10
N VAL A 233 10.51 -16.08 -4.94
CA VAL A 233 11.59 -16.00 -3.94
C VAL A 233 11.36 -14.92 -2.88
N GLY A 234 10.31 -14.10 -3.02
CA GLY A 234 10.03 -13.09 -2.02
C GLY A 234 8.68 -12.41 -2.21
N ILE A 235 8.20 -11.81 -1.11
CA ILE A 235 7.02 -10.95 -1.11
C ILE A 235 7.35 -9.73 -0.26
N LYS A 236 7.21 -8.52 -0.82
CA LYS A 236 7.43 -7.26 -0.09
C LYS A 236 6.46 -6.18 -0.56
N GLY A 237 5.75 -5.54 0.38
CA GLY A 237 4.66 -4.64 0.05
C GLY A 237 3.54 -5.39 -0.67
N GLN A 238 3.17 -4.94 -1.84
CA GLN A 238 2.21 -5.63 -2.72
C GLN A 238 2.90 -6.26 -3.94
N TYR A 239 4.17 -6.62 -3.82
CA TYR A 239 4.97 -7.20 -4.89
C TYR A 239 5.31 -8.67 -4.62
N LEU A 240 5.11 -9.52 -5.63
CA LEU A 240 5.73 -10.84 -5.75
C LEU A 240 7.09 -10.65 -6.40
N ILE A 241 8.13 -11.30 -5.88
CA ILE A 241 9.52 -11.21 -6.35
C ILE A 241 9.93 -12.58 -6.83
N PHE A 242 10.42 -12.65 -8.07
CA PHE A 242 10.85 -13.90 -8.71
C PHE A 242 12.36 -13.99 -8.84
N GLU A 243 12.88 -15.21 -8.96
CA GLU A 243 14.31 -15.54 -8.99
C GLU A 243 15.06 -14.86 -10.15
N ASP A 244 14.38 -14.60 -11.27
CA ASP A 244 14.92 -13.97 -12.48
C ASP A 244 14.91 -12.43 -12.45
N ASP A 245 14.84 -11.81 -11.27
CA ASP A 245 14.69 -10.36 -11.05
C ASP A 245 13.33 -9.78 -11.48
N THR A 246 12.41 -10.62 -11.98
CA THR A 246 11.03 -10.18 -12.31
C THR A 246 10.25 -9.87 -11.04
N VAL A 247 9.45 -8.81 -11.08
CA VAL A 247 8.56 -8.44 -9.98
C VAL A 247 7.15 -8.19 -10.51
N PHE A 248 6.14 -8.62 -9.76
CA PHE A 248 4.74 -8.44 -10.11
C PHE A 248 4.01 -7.66 -9.02
N ASN A 249 3.51 -6.47 -9.34
CA ASN A 249 2.73 -5.66 -8.42
C ASN A 249 1.27 -6.08 -8.45
N VAL A 250 0.82 -6.84 -7.44
CA VAL A 250 -0.57 -7.33 -7.34
C VAL A 250 -1.55 -6.16 -7.30
N ARG A 251 -1.29 -5.14 -6.48
CA ARG A 251 -2.19 -3.99 -6.33
C ARG A 251 -2.32 -3.15 -7.60
N ALA A 252 -1.24 -2.99 -8.36
CA ALA A 252 -1.30 -2.24 -9.62
C ALA A 252 -2.08 -3.00 -10.72
N ASN A 253 -2.32 -4.30 -10.52
CA ASN A 253 -3.05 -5.17 -11.43
C ASN A 253 -4.44 -5.58 -10.89
N GLU A 254 -4.97 -4.86 -9.90
CA GLU A 254 -6.33 -5.08 -9.40
C GLU A 254 -7.34 -5.02 -10.55
N GLY A 255 -8.33 -5.91 -10.51
CA GLY A 255 -9.36 -6.05 -11.55
C GLY A 255 -8.97 -6.92 -12.74
N LEU A 256 -7.73 -7.42 -12.83
CA LEU A 256 -7.38 -8.47 -13.78
C LEU A 256 -7.90 -9.82 -13.28
N VAL A 257 -8.49 -10.61 -14.16
CA VAL A 257 -8.86 -12.02 -13.89
C VAL A 257 -7.68 -12.89 -14.27
N ILE A 258 -7.20 -13.68 -13.33
CA ILE A 258 -6.05 -14.57 -13.54
C ILE A 258 -6.32 -16.00 -13.14
N ASP A 259 -5.59 -16.94 -13.73
CA ASP A 259 -5.31 -18.24 -13.16
C ASP A 259 -3.92 -18.23 -12.52
N LEU A 260 -3.84 -18.76 -11.29
CA LEU A 260 -2.59 -19.01 -10.58
C LEU A 260 -2.40 -20.53 -10.44
N SER A 261 -1.31 -21.07 -10.95
CA SER A 261 -0.95 -22.48 -10.87
C SER A 261 0.38 -22.67 -10.17
N ILE A 262 0.53 -23.79 -9.45
CA ILE A 262 1.81 -24.26 -8.91
C ILE A 262 2.32 -25.29 -9.89
N CYS A 263 3.55 -25.12 -10.36
CA CYS A 263 4.20 -25.96 -11.37
C CYS A 263 5.04 -27.07 -10.71
#